data_7f5fe4e77eeb6d8fd26c790d92980f3a
#
_entry.id   7f5fe4e77eeb6d8fd26c790d92980f3a
#
_cell.length_a   1.000
_cell.length_b   1.000
_cell.length_c   1.000
_cell.angle_alpha   90.00
_cell.angle_beta   90.00
_cell.angle_gamma   90.00
#
_symmetry.space_group_name_H-M   'P 1'
#
loop_
_entity.id
_entity.type
_entity.pdbx_description
1 polymer ?
#
loop_
_entity_poly.entity_id
_entity_poly.type
_entity_poly.pdbx_seq_one_letter_code
_entity_poly.pdbx_strand_id
1 'polypeptide(L)' 'MQLTTAYLNGRYVPIRADAETEHSINPATGEPIAQIQTSDADQVNAAVRYAQAGQKQWAAKTAVERSRMLLKAVDLL' A
#
# COMPACT_ATOMS: atom_id res chain seq x y z
N MET A 1 7.88 -9.00 16.47
CA MET A 1 6.79 -8.95 15.47
C MET A 1 6.95 -7.66 14.64
N GLN A 2 6.91 -7.77 13.34
CA GLN A 2 7.10 -6.63 12.45
C GLN A 2 5.83 -5.76 12.39
N LEU A 3 5.99 -4.44 12.50
CA LEU A 3 4.92 -3.49 12.28
C LEU A 3 4.90 -3.06 10.82
N THR A 4 3.77 -3.26 10.16
CA THR A 4 3.56 -2.91 8.76
C THR A 4 2.70 -1.66 8.65
N THR A 5 3.08 -0.74 7.78
CA THR A 5 2.32 0.48 7.48
C THR A 5 1.87 0.49 6.03
N ALA A 6 0.94 1.37 5.69
CA ALA A 6 0.47 1.54 4.33
C ALA A 6 1.60 2.04 3.41
N TYR A 7 1.53 1.65 2.14
CA TYR A 7 2.43 2.15 1.10
C TYR A 7 1.65 3.14 0.22
N LEU A 8 1.99 4.42 0.33
CA LEU A 8 1.28 5.50 -0.34
C LEU A 8 2.27 6.45 -1.00
N ASN A 9 1.94 6.88 -2.20
CA ASN A 9 2.73 7.88 -2.95
C ASN A 9 4.21 7.50 -3.06
N GLY A 10 4.49 6.23 -3.35
CA GLY A 10 5.83 5.73 -3.60
C GLY A 10 6.67 5.44 -2.35
N ARG A 11 6.07 5.44 -1.16
CA ARG A 11 6.80 5.15 0.09
C ARG A 11 5.89 4.62 1.19
N TYR A 12 6.50 3.98 2.18
CA TYR A 12 5.77 3.55 3.35
C TYR A 12 5.44 4.74 4.25
N VAL A 13 4.22 4.73 4.78
CA VAL A 13 3.78 5.73 5.75
C VAL A 13 4.57 5.57 7.05
N PRO A 14 5.00 6.68 7.70
CA PRO A 14 5.73 6.59 8.97
C PRO A 14 4.93 5.91 10.07
N ILE A 15 5.65 5.22 10.97
CA ILE A 15 5.06 4.64 12.17
C ILE A 15 4.66 5.77 13.12
N ARG A 16 3.42 5.72 13.64
CA ARG A 16 2.91 6.68 14.61
C ARG A 16 2.58 5.97 15.91
N ALA A 17 3.04 6.52 17.04
CA ALA A 17 2.84 5.93 18.35
C ALA A 17 1.36 5.90 18.78
N ASP A 18 0.57 6.86 18.29
CA ASP A 18 -0.85 7.02 18.64
C ASP A 18 -1.79 6.30 17.66
N ALA A 19 -1.25 5.65 16.62
CA ALA A 19 -2.07 4.98 15.63
C ALA A 19 -2.66 3.69 16.16
N GLU A 20 -3.90 3.40 15.76
CA GLU A 20 -4.50 2.11 16.01
C GLU A 20 -3.78 1.03 15.21
N THR A 21 -3.69 -0.16 15.79
CA THR A 21 -3.04 -1.29 15.15
C THR A 21 -3.92 -2.54 15.22
N GLU A 22 -3.75 -3.41 14.25
CA GLU A 22 -4.39 -4.72 14.20
C GLU A 22 -3.33 -5.80 14.02
N HIS A 23 -3.66 -7.02 14.39
CA HIS A 23 -2.78 -8.17 14.23
C HIS A 23 -3.24 -9.02 13.07
N SER A 24 -2.29 -9.45 12.25
CA SER A 24 -2.51 -10.52 11.27
C SER A 24 -2.28 -11.86 11.98
N ILE A 25 -3.24 -12.75 11.91
CA ILE A 25 -3.26 -14.00 12.67
C ILE A 25 -2.97 -15.17 11.73
N ASN A 26 -2.10 -16.06 12.16
CA ASN A 26 -1.88 -17.32 11.47
C ASN A 26 -3.09 -18.23 11.71
N PRO A 27 -3.88 -18.57 10.68
CA PRO A 27 -5.09 -19.36 10.87
C PRO A 27 -4.82 -20.81 11.30
N ALA A 28 -3.62 -21.31 11.06
CA ALA A 28 -3.25 -22.68 11.45
C ALA A 28 -2.94 -22.80 12.95
N THR A 29 -2.37 -21.73 13.57
CA THR A 29 -1.94 -21.75 14.96
C THR A 29 -2.77 -20.85 15.86
N GLY A 30 -3.47 -19.86 15.28
CA GLY A 30 -4.18 -18.81 16.04
C GLY A 30 -3.28 -17.74 16.62
N GLU A 31 -1.99 -17.77 16.32
CA GLU A 31 -1.02 -16.80 16.86
C GLU A 31 -0.81 -15.62 15.92
N PRO A 32 -0.56 -14.41 16.46
CA PRO A 32 -0.25 -13.25 15.62
C PRO A 32 1.13 -13.37 14.97
N ILE A 33 1.19 -13.02 13.69
CA ILE A 33 2.44 -13.07 12.89
C ILE A 33 2.93 -11.70 12.46
N ALA A 34 2.05 -10.71 12.45
CA ALA A 34 2.40 -9.34 12.09
C ALA A 34 1.45 -8.35 12.78
N GLN A 35 1.92 -7.14 12.95
CA GLN A 35 1.12 -6.02 13.45
C GLN A 35 0.96 -5.01 12.31
N ILE A 36 -0.27 -4.51 12.12
CA ILE A 36 -0.60 -3.61 11.02
C ILE A 36 -1.09 -2.29 11.62
N GLN A 37 -0.45 -1.19 11.21
CA GLN A 37 -0.92 0.14 11.53
C GLN A 37 -2.09 0.49 10.63
N THR A 38 -3.25 0.82 11.22
CA THR A 38 -4.43 1.21 10.46
C THR A 38 -4.34 2.66 10.00
N SER A 39 -5.08 2.98 8.94
CA SER A 39 -5.13 4.34 8.39
C SER A 39 -6.34 5.07 8.94
N ASP A 40 -6.17 6.36 9.28
CA ASP A 40 -7.28 7.22 9.65
C ASP A 40 -7.96 7.82 8.40
N ALA A 41 -9.03 8.58 8.62
CA ALA A 41 -9.79 9.20 7.53
C ALA A 41 -8.95 10.19 6.71
N ASP A 42 -8.09 10.96 7.36
CA ASP A 42 -7.21 11.91 6.67
C ASP A 42 -6.21 11.20 5.78
N GLN A 43 -5.64 10.09 6.24
CA GLN A 43 -4.72 9.29 5.45
C GLN A 43 -5.40 8.65 4.24
N VAL A 44 -6.63 8.13 4.41
CA VAL A 44 -7.41 7.57 3.30
C VAL A 44 -7.74 8.65 2.27
N ASN A 45 -8.15 9.83 2.71
CA ASN A 45 -8.43 10.95 1.80
C ASN A 45 -7.19 11.39 1.03
N ALA A 46 -6.03 11.43 1.67
CA ALA A 46 -4.77 11.72 1.00
C ALA A 46 -4.40 10.65 -0.02
N ALA A 47 -4.62 9.37 0.32
CA ALA A 47 -4.36 8.25 -0.58
C ALA A 47 -5.19 8.35 -1.86
N VAL A 48 -6.47 8.71 -1.74
CA VAL A 48 -7.35 8.90 -2.91
C VAL A 48 -6.84 10.03 -3.80
N ARG A 49 -6.39 11.13 -3.22
CA ARG A 49 -5.83 12.26 -3.99
C ARG A 49 -4.57 11.87 -4.74
N TYR A 50 -3.66 11.12 -4.10
CA TYR A 50 -2.46 10.58 -4.77
C TYR A 50 -2.84 9.64 -5.91
N ALA A 51 -3.83 8.79 -5.68
CA ALA A 51 -4.32 7.87 -6.70
C ALA A 51 -4.92 8.60 -7.91
N GLN A 52 -5.68 9.67 -7.67
CA GLN A 52 -6.24 10.50 -8.74
C GLN A 52 -5.15 11.16 -9.60
N ALA A 53 -4.10 11.67 -8.96
CA ALA A 53 -2.96 12.24 -9.69
C ALA A 53 -2.22 11.16 -10.50
N GLY A 54 -2.01 9.99 -9.91
CA GLY A 54 -1.39 8.85 -10.59
C GLY A 54 -2.23 8.34 -11.75
N GLN A 55 -3.55 8.33 -11.59
CA GLN A 55 -4.48 7.91 -12.64
C GLN A 55 -4.36 8.77 -13.91
N LYS A 56 -4.19 10.07 -13.77
CA LYS A 56 -4.01 10.96 -14.91
C LYS A 56 -2.74 10.62 -15.70
N GLN A 57 -1.65 10.35 -14.99
CA GLN A 57 -0.39 9.97 -15.63
C GLN A 57 -0.49 8.60 -16.30
N TRP A 58 -1.11 7.64 -15.61
CA TRP A 58 -1.30 6.28 -16.13
C TRP A 58 -2.19 6.27 -17.38
N ALA A 59 -3.31 6.99 -17.32
CA ALA A 59 -4.26 7.09 -18.44
C ALA A 59 -3.66 7.76 -19.68
N ALA A 60 -2.68 8.64 -19.49
CA ALA A 60 -1.99 9.31 -20.60
C ALA A 60 -1.02 8.39 -21.35
N LYS A 61 -0.66 7.24 -20.77
CA LYS A 61 0.23 6.27 -21.41
C LYS A 61 -0.54 5.41 -22.41
N THR A 62 0.16 4.97 -23.45
CA THR A 62 -0.40 4.03 -24.45
C THR A 62 -0.59 2.65 -23.82
N ALA A 63 -1.41 1.81 -24.45
CA ALA A 63 -1.60 0.42 -24.02
C ALA A 63 -0.28 -0.37 -24.00
N VAL A 64 0.60 -0.12 -24.99
CA VAL A 64 1.91 -0.77 -25.07
C VAL A 64 2.81 -0.35 -23.90
N GLU A 65 2.84 0.94 -23.57
CA GLU A 65 3.64 1.44 -22.44
C GLU A 65 3.16 0.86 -21.13
N ARG A 66 1.85 0.80 -20.91
CA ARG A 66 1.26 0.19 -19.71
C ARG A 66 1.60 -1.29 -19.60
N SER A 67 1.49 -2.03 -20.70
CA SER A 67 1.85 -3.46 -20.73
C SER A 67 3.31 -3.68 -20.38
N ARG A 68 4.22 -2.86 -20.91
CA ARG A 68 5.65 -2.97 -20.60
C ARG A 68 5.94 -2.74 -19.13
N MET A 69 5.30 -1.76 -18.50
CA MET A 69 5.47 -1.48 -17.09
C MET A 69 4.97 -2.63 -16.21
N LEU A 70 3.81 -3.19 -16.55
CA LEU A 70 3.24 -4.33 -15.80
C LEU A 70 4.07 -5.59 -15.95
N LEU A 71 4.59 -5.88 -17.15
CA LEU A 71 5.47 -7.02 -17.38
C LEU A 71 6.79 -6.88 -16.61
N LYS A 72 7.31 -5.66 -16.50
CA LYS A 72 8.50 -5.41 -15.70
C LYS A 72 8.24 -5.70 -14.22
N ALA A 73 7.06 -5.37 -13.70
CA ALA A 73 6.69 -5.70 -12.33
C ALA A 73 6.62 -7.23 -12.12
N VAL A 74 6.12 -7.98 -13.10
CA VAL A 74 6.09 -9.44 -13.05
C VAL A 74 7.51 -10.02 -12.98
N ASP A 75 8.45 -9.47 -13.74
CA ASP A 75 9.84 -9.92 -13.72
C ASP A 75 10.52 -9.68 -12.37
N LEU A 76 10.06 -8.68 -11.60
CA LEU A 76 10.58 -8.38 -10.28
C LEU A 76 10.00 -9.27 -9.16
N LEU A 77 8.93 -9.96 -9.45
CA LEU A 77 8.34 -10.92 -8.50
C LEU A 77 9.05 -12.26 -8.59
#